data_e7fe8a2b7d1088e17639419d4c74525c
#
_entry.id   e7fe8a2b7d1088e17639419d4c74525c
#
_cell.length_a   1.000
_cell.length_b   1.000
_cell.length_c   1.000
_cell.angle_alpha   90.00
_cell.angle_beta   90.00
_cell.angle_gamma   90.00
#
_symmetry.space_group_name_H-M   'P 1'
#
loop_
_entity.id
_entity.type
_entity.pdbx_description
1 polymer ?
#
loop_
_entity_poly.entity_id
_entity_poly.type
_entity_poly.pdbx_seq_one_letter_code
_entity_poly.pdbx_strand_id
1 'polypeptide(L)'
;MDSTKNEIYQYIKQISSKFSKNNAFMFSTQNICDKLRLSRNLTSQYLNQLQRENKLIKINSRPVYFIDPIALNNAYNATITHTDYLSIDELIYELEVAKVNNSNFNKLIGKKESLSYCIDQAIVAISYPDNGLPIFIVGESGTGKTYFAKVTAEYIIQNKFTNSLVKYFECFKYRNNQNLFINNLSRALEQTNEKNIFIFDDIHFLSGESFEFIISLLEQTYEHNKSNENNNFLILTSSNSLDMTNRQKLSSKLPITIQIPSLQERQILEVANLIYLFYKTESDRIKKNIFVSSKVLNTLLNYKFTDNINGLRNAIQLSVANSLAKQKNKENHNLNIYMHDLHDYITYNNSNSHDVNNYFIDNSMVEISNITQITKSNKTCDFLENIIKTYNQFDQSEITYNELLSSLIKHINEYYELIQLDKNYINKKSPSNHIK
;
A
#
# COMPACT_ATOMS: atom_id res chain seq x y z
N MET A 1 -7.40 -37.64 -22.92
CA MET A 1 -8.30 -36.97 -21.96
C MET A 1 -9.71 -37.40 -22.31
N ASP A 2 -10.49 -37.89 -21.37
CA ASP A 2 -11.90 -38.19 -21.65
C ASP A 2 -12.61 -36.95 -22.17
N SER A 3 -13.30 -37.09 -23.31
CA SER A 3 -14.02 -36.01 -23.98
C SER A 3 -14.93 -35.24 -23.00
N THR A 4 -15.65 -35.99 -22.16
CA THR A 4 -16.58 -35.44 -21.16
C THR A 4 -15.87 -34.62 -20.06
N LYS A 5 -14.70 -35.07 -19.59
CA LYS A 5 -13.92 -34.32 -18.59
C LYS A 5 -13.44 -32.96 -19.14
N ASN A 6 -13.03 -32.95 -20.40
CA ASN A 6 -12.61 -31.70 -21.06
C ASN A 6 -13.78 -30.74 -21.30
N GLU A 7 -14.96 -31.27 -21.63
CA GLU A 7 -16.19 -30.50 -21.79
C GLU A 7 -16.58 -29.81 -20.47
N ILE A 8 -16.55 -30.51 -19.35
CA ILE A 8 -16.80 -29.95 -18.00
C ILE A 8 -15.80 -28.82 -17.71
N TYR A 9 -14.52 -29.06 -17.98
CA TYR A 9 -13.47 -28.04 -17.71
C TYR A 9 -13.66 -26.77 -18.56
N GLN A 10 -13.93 -26.91 -19.85
CA GLN A 10 -14.16 -25.77 -20.75
C GLN A 10 -15.39 -24.96 -20.35
N TYR A 11 -16.48 -25.64 -19.96
CA TYR A 11 -17.67 -24.97 -19.46
C TYR A 11 -17.37 -24.12 -18.21
N ILE A 12 -16.70 -24.71 -17.20
CA ILE A 12 -16.34 -23.98 -15.97
C ILE A 12 -15.43 -22.82 -16.27
N LYS A 13 -14.42 -23.01 -17.11
CA LYS A 13 -13.50 -21.95 -17.53
C LYS A 13 -14.25 -20.77 -18.16
N GLN A 14 -15.24 -21.04 -19.01
CA GLN A 14 -16.03 -20.00 -19.65
C GLN A 14 -16.86 -19.18 -18.66
N ILE A 15 -17.50 -19.84 -17.68
CA ILE A 15 -18.35 -19.15 -16.71
C ILE A 15 -17.55 -18.47 -15.62
N SER A 16 -16.34 -18.95 -15.29
CA SER A 16 -15.51 -18.46 -14.17
C SER A 16 -15.10 -16.99 -14.32
N SER A 17 -14.97 -16.48 -15.54
CA SER A 17 -14.72 -15.05 -15.78
C SER A 17 -15.85 -14.12 -15.32
N LYS A 18 -17.05 -14.64 -15.09
CA LYS A 18 -18.24 -13.92 -14.66
C LYS A 18 -18.63 -14.22 -13.20
N PHE A 19 -17.75 -14.86 -12.43
CA PHE A 19 -18.03 -15.21 -11.05
C PHE A 19 -18.35 -13.96 -10.21
N SER A 20 -19.36 -14.07 -9.36
CA SER A 20 -19.72 -13.08 -8.33
C SER A 20 -20.49 -13.79 -7.20
N LYS A 21 -20.60 -13.15 -6.03
CA LYS A 21 -21.40 -13.70 -4.91
C LYS A 21 -22.84 -14.01 -5.32
N ASN A 22 -23.44 -13.15 -6.15
CA ASN A 22 -24.84 -13.27 -6.55
C ASN A 22 -25.11 -14.42 -7.54
N ASN A 23 -24.11 -14.85 -8.30
CA ASN A 23 -24.25 -15.93 -9.27
C ASN A 23 -23.50 -17.21 -8.91
N ALA A 24 -23.01 -17.32 -7.69
CA ALA A 24 -22.22 -18.45 -7.21
C ALA A 24 -22.93 -19.82 -7.40
N PHE A 25 -24.26 -19.86 -7.36
CA PHE A 25 -25.02 -21.08 -7.58
C PHE A 25 -24.74 -21.76 -8.94
N MET A 26 -24.33 -20.99 -9.95
CA MET A 26 -23.99 -21.51 -11.28
C MET A 26 -22.80 -22.46 -11.26
N PHE A 27 -21.93 -22.31 -10.27
CA PHE A 27 -20.72 -23.12 -10.07
C PHE A 27 -20.91 -24.35 -9.21
N SER A 28 -22.15 -24.61 -8.78
CA SER A 28 -22.48 -25.81 -8.01
C SER A 28 -22.46 -27.06 -8.88
N THR A 29 -22.06 -28.20 -8.28
CA THR A 29 -22.07 -29.49 -8.95
C THR A 29 -23.44 -29.81 -9.59
N GLN A 30 -24.55 -29.44 -8.92
CA GLN A 30 -25.88 -29.66 -9.44
C GLN A 30 -26.15 -28.84 -10.71
N ASN A 31 -25.85 -27.56 -10.69
CA ASN A 31 -26.08 -26.70 -11.86
C ASN A 31 -25.25 -27.14 -13.08
N ILE A 32 -23.98 -27.53 -12.85
CA ILE A 32 -23.09 -28.04 -13.89
C ILE A 32 -23.67 -29.34 -14.50
N CYS A 33 -24.17 -30.27 -13.67
CA CYS A 33 -24.87 -31.49 -14.15
C CYS A 33 -26.02 -31.14 -15.04
N ASP A 34 -26.91 -30.26 -14.60
CA ASP A 34 -28.15 -29.91 -15.30
C ASP A 34 -27.83 -29.23 -16.65
N LYS A 35 -26.83 -28.35 -16.68
CA LYS A 35 -26.41 -27.65 -17.91
C LYS A 35 -25.77 -28.55 -18.95
N LEU A 36 -24.94 -29.46 -18.52
CA LEU A 36 -24.25 -30.40 -19.43
C LEU A 36 -25.00 -31.72 -19.66
N ARG A 37 -26.17 -31.90 -19.02
CA ARG A 37 -27.01 -33.11 -19.09
C ARG A 37 -26.24 -34.40 -18.73
N LEU A 38 -25.41 -34.31 -17.69
CA LEU A 38 -24.58 -35.41 -17.22
C LEU A 38 -25.14 -35.97 -15.90
N SER A 39 -24.76 -37.20 -15.53
CA SER A 39 -25.12 -37.76 -14.24
C SER A 39 -24.32 -37.05 -13.12
N ARG A 40 -24.96 -36.83 -11.96
CA ARG A 40 -24.35 -36.15 -10.81
C ARG A 40 -23.08 -36.83 -10.32
N ASN A 41 -23.09 -38.18 -10.30
CA ASN A 41 -21.95 -38.97 -9.84
C ASN A 41 -20.73 -38.78 -10.76
N LEU A 42 -20.94 -38.84 -12.06
CA LEU A 42 -19.89 -38.68 -13.05
C LEU A 42 -19.32 -37.26 -13.02
N THR A 43 -20.18 -36.22 -12.95
CA THR A 43 -19.78 -34.83 -12.86
C THR A 43 -18.97 -34.58 -11.59
N SER A 44 -19.45 -35.06 -10.43
CA SER A 44 -18.74 -34.92 -9.16
C SER A 44 -17.37 -35.62 -9.19
N GLN A 45 -17.25 -36.76 -9.82
CA GLN A 45 -15.99 -37.50 -9.97
C GLN A 45 -14.98 -36.67 -10.79
N TYR A 46 -15.38 -36.15 -11.95
CA TYR A 46 -14.50 -35.34 -12.80
C TYR A 46 -14.13 -33.99 -12.19
N LEU A 47 -15.06 -33.32 -11.50
CA LEU A 47 -14.79 -32.08 -10.79
C LEU A 47 -13.73 -32.24 -9.69
N ASN A 48 -13.87 -33.29 -8.86
CA ASN A 48 -12.88 -33.60 -7.84
C ASN A 48 -11.54 -34.05 -8.44
N GLN A 49 -11.55 -34.74 -9.61
CA GLN A 49 -10.32 -35.08 -10.31
C GLN A 49 -9.61 -33.82 -10.85
N LEU A 50 -10.33 -32.87 -11.45
CA LEU A 50 -9.79 -31.61 -11.95
C LEU A 50 -9.24 -30.74 -10.80
N GLN A 51 -9.88 -30.76 -9.64
CA GLN A 51 -9.37 -30.09 -8.44
C GLN A 51 -8.05 -30.71 -7.96
N ARG A 52 -7.96 -32.07 -7.90
CA ARG A 52 -6.69 -32.74 -7.55
C ARG A 52 -5.56 -32.48 -8.56
N GLU A 53 -5.90 -32.18 -9.80
CA GLU A 53 -4.97 -31.77 -10.84
C GLU A 53 -4.61 -30.26 -10.76
N ASN A 54 -5.07 -29.56 -9.73
CA ASN A 54 -4.92 -28.11 -9.53
C ASN A 54 -5.47 -27.25 -10.67
N LYS A 55 -6.43 -27.79 -11.44
CA LYS A 55 -7.10 -27.07 -12.52
C LYS A 55 -8.33 -26.31 -12.06
N LEU A 56 -8.91 -26.69 -10.93
CA LEU A 56 -10.08 -26.03 -10.34
C LEU A 56 -9.85 -25.72 -8.86
N ILE A 57 -10.41 -24.62 -8.43
CA ILE A 57 -10.61 -24.27 -7.01
C ILE A 57 -11.89 -24.95 -6.54
N LYS A 58 -11.88 -25.45 -5.31
CA LYS A 58 -13.04 -26.02 -4.64
C LYS A 58 -13.44 -25.18 -3.44
N ILE A 59 -14.73 -24.85 -3.34
CA ILE A 59 -15.31 -24.24 -2.16
C ILE A 59 -16.12 -25.30 -1.43
N ASN A 60 -15.69 -25.68 -0.23
CA ASN A 60 -16.24 -26.77 0.59
C ASN A 60 -17.48 -26.35 1.40
N SER A 61 -18.37 -25.56 0.81
CA SER A 61 -19.63 -25.13 1.38
C SER A 61 -20.79 -26.12 1.02
N ARG A 62 -21.99 -25.77 1.40
CA ARG A 62 -23.21 -26.50 0.98
C ARG A 62 -24.12 -25.52 0.24
N PRO A 63 -24.25 -25.66 -1.10
CA PRO A 63 -23.61 -26.64 -2.00
C PRO A 63 -22.11 -26.42 -2.21
N VAL A 64 -21.40 -27.46 -2.74
CA VAL A 64 -19.98 -27.35 -3.12
C VAL A 64 -19.88 -26.67 -4.49
N TYR A 65 -18.93 -25.77 -4.65
CA TYR A 65 -18.67 -25.03 -5.90
C TYR A 65 -17.28 -25.31 -6.46
N PHE A 66 -17.15 -25.21 -7.80
CA PHE A 66 -15.90 -25.41 -8.51
C PHE A 66 -15.67 -24.27 -9.51
N ILE A 67 -14.48 -23.66 -9.50
CA ILE A 67 -14.14 -22.44 -10.25
C ILE A 67 -12.78 -22.61 -10.90
N ASP A 68 -12.59 -22.11 -12.12
CA ASP A 68 -11.27 -22.08 -12.78
C ASP A 68 -10.43 -20.92 -12.22
N PRO A 69 -9.24 -21.19 -11.61
CA PRO A 69 -8.42 -20.16 -11.02
C PRO A 69 -7.85 -19.17 -12.03
N ILE A 70 -7.53 -19.63 -13.24
CA ILE A 70 -6.90 -18.78 -14.28
C ILE A 70 -7.93 -17.78 -14.82
N ALA A 71 -9.14 -18.25 -15.13
CA ALA A 71 -10.19 -17.35 -15.59
C ALA A 71 -10.62 -16.36 -14.52
N LEU A 72 -10.65 -16.81 -13.24
CA LEU A 72 -10.96 -15.96 -12.11
C LEU A 72 -9.87 -14.91 -11.86
N ASN A 73 -8.60 -15.31 -11.86
CA ASN A 73 -7.45 -14.40 -11.71
C ASN A 73 -7.43 -13.33 -12.78
N ASN A 74 -7.71 -13.69 -14.03
CA ASN A 74 -7.77 -12.74 -15.14
C ASN A 74 -8.96 -11.76 -15.01
N ALA A 75 -10.13 -12.26 -14.59
CA ALA A 75 -11.33 -11.44 -14.43
C ALA A 75 -11.23 -10.43 -13.27
N TYR A 76 -10.54 -10.83 -12.19
CA TYR A 76 -10.39 -10.02 -10.98
C TYR A 76 -9.04 -9.29 -10.88
N ASN A 77 -8.15 -9.46 -11.86
CA ASN A 77 -6.77 -8.96 -11.80
C ASN A 77 -6.06 -9.36 -10.49
N ALA A 78 -6.31 -10.59 -10.04
CA ALA A 78 -5.89 -11.13 -8.75
C ALA A 78 -4.92 -12.31 -8.95
N THR A 79 -4.15 -12.65 -7.93
CA THR A 79 -3.33 -13.87 -7.91
C THR A 79 -3.78 -14.70 -6.71
N ILE A 80 -4.61 -15.72 -6.96
CA ILE A 80 -5.07 -16.64 -5.93
C ILE A 80 -4.03 -17.75 -5.76
N THR A 81 -3.70 -18.05 -4.52
CA THR A 81 -2.68 -19.03 -4.15
C THR A 81 -3.28 -20.32 -3.57
N HIS A 82 -4.50 -20.26 -3.02
CA HIS A 82 -5.16 -21.42 -2.44
C HIS A 82 -6.07 -22.14 -3.45
N THR A 83 -6.18 -23.45 -3.30
CA THR A 83 -7.02 -24.30 -4.15
C THR A 83 -8.29 -24.79 -3.47
N ASP A 84 -8.40 -24.59 -2.15
CA ASP A 84 -9.51 -25.01 -1.30
C ASP A 84 -9.94 -23.87 -0.37
N TYR A 85 -11.27 -23.62 -0.30
CA TYR A 85 -11.89 -22.62 0.55
C TYR A 85 -13.03 -23.22 1.35
N LEU A 86 -13.30 -22.69 2.54
CA LEU A 86 -14.41 -23.12 3.39
C LEU A 86 -15.73 -22.44 3.00
N SER A 87 -15.66 -21.22 2.47
CA SER A 87 -16.83 -20.42 2.07
C SER A 87 -16.56 -19.55 0.85
N ILE A 88 -17.64 -19.08 0.22
CA ILE A 88 -17.58 -18.07 -0.86
C ILE A 88 -17.00 -16.75 -0.33
N ASP A 89 -17.34 -16.40 0.91
CA ASP A 89 -16.87 -15.14 1.52
C ASP A 89 -15.35 -15.15 1.73
N GLU A 90 -14.78 -16.30 2.06
CA GLU A 90 -13.32 -16.47 2.16
C GLU A 90 -12.63 -16.27 0.79
N LEU A 91 -13.16 -16.87 -0.27
CA LEU A 91 -12.63 -16.64 -1.63
C LEU A 91 -12.77 -15.17 -2.05
N ILE A 92 -13.92 -14.55 -1.78
CA ILE A 92 -14.15 -13.13 -2.11
C ILE A 92 -13.17 -12.24 -1.34
N TYR A 93 -12.95 -12.51 -0.05
CA TYR A 93 -11.98 -11.79 0.75
C TYR A 93 -10.56 -11.88 0.16
N GLU A 94 -10.12 -13.10 -0.24
CA GLU A 94 -8.80 -13.25 -0.90
C GLU A 94 -8.73 -12.52 -2.24
N LEU A 95 -9.81 -12.54 -3.04
CA LEU A 95 -9.90 -11.78 -4.29
C LEU A 95 -9.84 -10.27 -4.06
N GLU A 96 -10.46 -9.76 -3.02
CA GLU A 96 -10.43 -8.34 -2.66
C GLU A 96 -9.04 -7.94 -2.17
N VAL A 97 -8.42 -8.75 -1.32
CA VAL A 97 -7.02 -8.56 -0.87
C VAL A 97 -6.04 -8.61 -2.06
N ALA A 98 -6.25 -9.53 -3.00
CA ALA A 98 -5.42 -9.64 -4.19
C ALA A 98 -5.63 -8.47 -5.18
N LYS A 99 -6.87 -7.94 -5.31
CA LYS A 99 -7.14 -6.69 -6.04
C LYS A 99 -6.39 -5.51 -5.44
N VAL A 100 -6.33 -5.43 -4.11
CA VAL A 100 -5.57 -4.40 -3.40
C VAL A 100 -4.08 -4.50 -3.71
N ASN A 101 -3.53 -5.71 -3.79
CA ASN A 101 -2.13 -5.93 -4.15
C ASN A 101 -1.79 -5.47 -5.57
N ASN A 102 -2.76 -5.45 -6.50
CA ASN A 102 -2.62 -4.96 -7.87
C ASN A 102 -3.22 -3.57 -8.11
N SER A 103 -3.66 -2.89 -7.05
CA SER A 103 -4.38 -1.62 -7.09
C SER A 103 -3.44 -0.40 -7.10
N ASN A 104 -4.04 0.78 -7.20
CA ASN A 104 -3.36 2.07 -7.03
C ASN A 104 -2.59 2.20 -5.71
N PHE A 105 -2.99 1.48 -4.65
CA PHE A 105 -2.26 1.40 -3.39
C PHE A 105 -0.84 0.83 -3.53
N ASN A 106 -0.51 0.17 -4.67
CA ASN A 106 0.86 -0.23 -4.99
C ASN A 106 1.84 0.95 -5.12
N LYS A 107 1.32 2.15 -5.34
CA LYS A 107 2.12 3.39 -5.37
C LYS A 107 2.59 3.82 -3.97
N LEU A 108 1.99 3.26 -2.91
CA LEU A 108 2.32 3.61 -1.52
C LEU A 108 3.49 2.75 -1.01
N ILE A 109 4.55 3.41 -0.58
CA ILE A 109 5.62 2.75 0.18
C ILE A 109 5.09 2.46 1.58
N GLY A 110 5.29 1.22 2.05
CA GLY A 110 4.74 0.75 3.33
C GLY A 110 3.36 0.10 3.23
N LYS A 111 2.88 -0.19 2.02
CA LYS A 111 1.55 -0.79 1.79
C LYS A 111 1.31 -2.12 2.52
N LYS A 112 2.36 -2.95 2.67
CA LYS A 112 2.32 -4.25 3.36
C LYS A 112 2.82 -4.17 4.81
N GLU A 113 3.30 -3.02 5.24
CA GLU A 113 3.92 -2.76 6.53
C GLU A 113 3.10 -1.71 7.31
N SER A 114 3.65 -0.50 7.45
CA SER A 114 3.05 0.53 8.32
C SER A 114 1.71 1.07 7.82
N LEU A 115 1.47 1.05 6.50
CA LEU A 115 0.22 1.53 5.90
C LEU A 115 -0.81 0.41 5.65
N SER A 116 -0.50 -0.87 5.92
CA SER A 116 -1.42 -1.98 5.64
C SER A 116 -2.77 -1.78 6.33
N TYR A 117 -2.76 -1.50 7.64
CA TYR A 117 -3.99 -1.25 8.38
C TYR A 117 -4.77 -0.02 7.87
N CYS A 118 -4.07 1.06 7.47
CA CYS A 118 -4.70 2.24 6.89
C CYS A 118 -5.43 1.91 5.56
N ILE A 119 -4.81 1.07 4.73
CA ILE A 119 -5.37 0.61 3.46
C ILE A 119 -6.58 -0.29 3.72
N ASP A 120 -6.49 -1.23 4.66
CA ASP A 120 -7.60 -2.12 5.01
C ASP A 120 -8.82 -1.33 5.50
N GLN A 121 -8.62 -0.31 6.35
CA GLN A 121 -9.69 0.59 6.80
C GLN A 121 -10.31 1.39 5.65
N ALA A 122 -9.49 1.88 4.70
CA ALA A 122 -9.99 2.57 3.51
C ALA A 122 -10.85 1.64 2.64
N ILE A 123 -10.42 0.38 2.47
CA ILE A 123 -11.17 -0.62 1.69
C ILE A 123 -12.48 -0.96 2.37
N VAL A 124 -12.50 -1.16 3.70
CA VAL A 124 -13.73 -1.39 4.47
C VAL A 124 -14.72 -0.24 4.24
N ALA A 125 -14.26 1.01 4.33
CA ALA A 125 -15.10 2.18 4.05
C ALA A 125 -15.68 2.16 2.63
N ILE A 126 -14.84 1.89 1.64
CA ILE A 126 -15.22 1.88 0.23
C ILE A 126 -16.17 0.72 -0.09
N SER A 127 -15.94 -0.45 0.48
CA SER A 127 -16.73 -1.67 0.23
C SER A 127 -18.11 -1.66 0.92
N TYR A 128 -18.34 -0.73 1.83
CA TYR A 128 -19.66 -0.61 2.46
C TYR A 128 -20.76 -0.40 1.41
N PRO A 129 -21.98 -0.98 1.59
CA PRO A 129 -23.09 -0.88 0.64
C PRO A 129 -23.37 0.54 0.15
N ASP A 130 -24.06 0.65 -0.97
CA ASP A 130 -24.46 1.88 -1.64
C ASP A 130 -23.27 2.78 -2.00
N ASN A 131 -23.03 3.85 -1.25
CA ASN A 131 -22.00 4.83 -1.57
C ASN A 131 -20.71 4.66 -0.81
N GLY A 132 -20.62 3.66 0.07
CA GLY A 132 -19.51 3.55 1.01
C GLY A 132 -19.71 4.48 2.23
N LEU A 133 -18.69 4.51 3.08
CA LEU A 133 -18.64 5.38 4.25
C LEU A 133 -17.63 6.51 4.03
N PRO A 134 -17.91 7.73 4.49
CA PRO A 134 -16.94 8.82 4.45
C PRO A 134 -15.70 8.47 5.27
N ILE A 135 -14.52 8.89 4.78
CA ILE A 135 -13.23 8.59 5.38
C ILE A 135 -12.63 9.85 5.98
N PHE A 136 -12.15 9.75 7.21
CA PHE A 136 -11.37 10.80 7.86
C PHE A 136 -9.92 10.35 8.05
N ILE A 137 -8.98 11.04 7.40
CA ILE A 137 -7.55 10.74 7.43
C ILE A 137 -6.84 11.76 8.31
N VAL A 138 -6.23 11.30 9.39
CA VAL A 138 -5.52 12.15 10.35
C VAL A 138 -4.06 11.75 10.46
N GLY A 139 -3.22 12.65 10.96
CA GLY A 139 -1.80 12.41 11.19
C GLY A 139 -1.02 13.71 11.25
N GLU A 140 0.24 13.64 11.63
CA GLU A 140 1.13 14.81 11.68
C GLU A 140 1.29 15.48 10.30
N SER A 141 1.79 16.73 10.32
CA SER A 141 2.18 17.42 9.08
C SER A 141 3.24 16.62 8.33
N GLY A 142 3.15 16.60 6.99
CA GLY A 142 4.15 15.96 6.14
C GLY A 142 4.16 14.43 6.12
N THR A 143 3.19 13.73 6.73
CA THR A 143 3.14 12.24 6.77
C THR A 143 2.62 11.59 5.48
N GLY A 144 2.06 12.38 4.54
CA GLY A 144 1.54 11.89 3.27
C GLY A 144 0.02 11.70 3.21
N LYS A 145 -0.77 12.31 4.13
CA LYS A 145 -2.25 12.27 4.16
C LYS A 145 -2.88 12.60 2.81
N THR A 146 -2.51 13.73 2.24
CA THR A 146 -3.00 14.19 0.94
C THR A 146 -2.73 13.18 -0.19
N TYR A 147 -1.54 12.56 -0.18
CA TYR A 147 -1.19 11.55 -1.17
C TYR A 147 -2.01 10.28 -0.98
N PHE A 148 -2.18 9.83 0.27
CA PHE A 148 -3.04 8.70 0.60
C PHE A 148 -4.49 8.95 0.17
N ALA A 149 -5.05 10.14 0.43
CA ALA A 149 -6.40 10.54 0.00
C ALA A 149 -6.56 10.47 -1.53
N LYS A 150 -5.58 10.98 -2.30
CA LYS A 150 -5.59 10.92 -3.76
C LYS A 150 -5.54 9.49 -4.29
N VAL A 151 -4.67 8.65 -3.74
CA VAL A 151 -4.56 7.23 -4.11
C VAL A 151 -5.86 6.47 -3.76
N THR A 152 -6.48 6.80 -2.63
CA THR A 152 -7.78 6.25 -2.22
C THR A 152 -8.88 6.64 -3.22
N ALA A 153 -8.93 7.90 -3.66
CA ALA A 153 -9.88 8.34 -4.67
C ALA A 153 -9.68 7.65 -6.03
N GLU A 154 -8.43 7.47 -6.46
CA GLU A 154 -8.12 6.70 -7.67
C GLU A 154 -8.60 5.24 -7.56
N TYR A 155 -8.45 4.63 -6.39
CA TYR A 155 -8.95 3.28 -6.11
C TYR A 155 -10.48 3.20 -6.19
N ILE A 156 -11.19 4.20 -5.64
CA ILE A 156 -12.67 4.30 -5.70
C ILE A 156 -13.14 4.38 -7.16
N ILE A 157 -12.51 5.21 -7.99
CA ILE A 157 -12.85 5.34 -9.41
C ILE A 157 -12.71 3.99 -10.12
N GLN A 158 -11.64 3.27 -9.87
CA GLN A 158 -11.39 2.01 -10.57
C GLN A 158 -12.33 0.87 -10.15
N ASN A 159 -12.75 0.85 -8.87
CA ASN A 159 -13.43 -0.32 -8.29
C ASN A 159 -14.91 -0.12 -7.99
N LYS A 160 -15.37 1.12 -7.83
CA LYS A 160 -16.76 1.40 -7.40
C LYS A 160 -17.48 2.42 -8.27
N PHE A 161 -16.81 3.51 -8.65
CA PHE A 161 -17.43 4.65 -9.34
C PHE A 161 -16.68 5.00 -10.63
N THR A 162 -16.78 4.16 -11.64
CA THR A 162 -15.96 4.24 -12.87
C THR A 162 -16.06 5.55 -13.65
N ASN A 163 -17.15 6.31 -13.50
CA ASN A 163 -17.37 7.58 -14.22
C ASN A 163 -17.35 8.80 -13.29
N SER A 164 -16.88 8.67 -12.05
CA SER A 164 -16.91 9.75 -11.08
C SER A 164 -15.79 10.76 -11.28
N LEU A 165 -16.10 12.02 -11.02
CA LEU A 165 -15.11 13.10 -10.99
C LEU A 165 -14.60 13.31 -9.57
N VAL A 166 -13.27 13.53 -9.45
CA VAL A 166 -12.67 13.94 -8.18
C VAL A 166 -12.66 15.44 -8.08
N LYS A 167 -13.35 15.99 -7.07
CA LYS A 167 -13.33 17.41 -6.73
C LYS A 167 -12.46 17.63 -5.50
N TYR A 168 -11.36 18.35 -5.68
CA TYR A 168 -10.34 18.55 -4.68
C TYR A 168 -10.38 19.97 -4.11
N PHE A 169 -10.57 20.09 -2.79
CA PHE A 169 -10.62 21.34 -2.04
C PHE A 169 -9.43 21.44 -1.09
N GLU A 170 -8.47 22.32 -1.40
CA GLU A 170 -7.37 22.66 -0.49
C GLU A 170 -7.88 23.69 0.52
N CYS A 171 -8.29 23.25 1.70
CA CYS A 171 -8.94 24.12 2.71
C CYS A 171 -8.02 25.26 3.18
N PHE A 172 -6.71 25.07 3.14
CA PHE A 172 -5.72 26.13 3.41
C PHE A 172 -5.92 27.39 2.56
N LYS A 173 -6.33 27.25 1.29
CA LYS A 173 -6.56 28.40 0.39
C LYS A 173 -7.72 29.27 0.83
N TYR A 174 -8.63 28.73 1.62
CA TYR A 174 -9.85 29.42 2.08
C TYR A 174 -9.74 29.97 3.51
N ARG A 175 -8.60 29.82 4.19
CA ARG A 175 -8.41 30.24 5.58
C ARG A 175 -8.79 31.71 5.84
N ASN A 176 -8.54 32.60 4.86
CA ASN A 176 -8.81 34.04 4.95
C ASN A 176 -10.19 34.43 4.34
N ASN A 177 -10.86 33.53 3.65
CA ASN A 177 -12.16 33.79 3.03
C ASN A 177 -13.05 32.55 3.06
N GLN A 178 -13.66 32.30 4.19
CA GLN A 178 -14.50 31.11 4.43
C GLN A 178 -15.76 31.11 3.56
N ASN A 179 -16.34 32.28 3.23
CA ASN A 179 -17.52 32.38 2.37
C ASN A 179 -17.22 31.92 0.94
N LEU A 180 -16.01 32.14 0.45
CA LEU A 180 -15.61 31.65 -0.87
C LEU A 180 -15.57 30.11 -0.91
N PHE A 181 -15.20 29.46 0.18
CA PHE A 181 -15.27 27.99 0.30
C PHE A 181 -16.72 27.51 0.15
N ILE A 182 -17.64 28.08 0.93
CA ILE A 182 -19.07 27.72 0.90
C ILE A 182 -19.63 27.88 -0.50
N ASN A 183 -19.40 29.04 -1.14
CA ASN A 183 -19.88 29.31 -2.50
C ASN A 183 -19.33 28.33 -3.54
N ASN A 184 -18.04 28.01 -3.47
CA ASN A 184 -17.40 27.09 -4.41
C ASN A 184 -17.89 25.65 -4.19
N LEU A 185 -18.08 25.24 -2.95
CA LEU A 185 -18.59 23.91 -2.62
C LEU A 185 -20.06 23.77 -3.04
N SER A 186 -20.93 24.77 -2.76
CA SER A 186 -22.33 24.75 -3.19
C SER A 186 -22.45 24.63 -4.71
N ARG A 187 -21.69 25.41 -5.47
CA ARG A 187 -21.66 25.29 -6.94
C ARG A 187 -21.17 23.92 -7.40
N ALA A 188 -20.18 23.34 -6.69
CA ALA A 188 -19.67 22.03 -7.02
C ALA A 188 -20.69 20.92 -6.75
N LEU A 189 -21.54 21.07 -5.74
CA LEU A 189 -22.63 20.15 -5.43
C LEU A 189 -23.79 20.25 -6.43
N GLU A 190 -24.14 21.46 -6.89
CA GLU A 190 -25.20 21.69 -7.84
C GLU A 190 -24.91 21.19 -9.27
N GLN A 191 -23.64 21.16 -9.66
CA GLN A 191 -23.20 20.81 -11.03
C GLN A 191 -23.24 19.31 -11.36
N THR A 192 -23.83 18.46 -10.52
CA THR A 192 -23.62 17.01 -10.64
C THR A 192 -24.91 16.22 -10.65
N ASN A 193 -25.21 15.64 -11.81
CA ASN A 193 -26.13 14.49 -11.95
C ASN A 193 -25.43 13.13 -11.77
N GLU A 194 -24.12 13.11 -11.45
CA GLU A 194 -23.30 11.93 -11.36
C GLU A 194 -22.66 11.82 -9.96
N LYS A 195 -22.25 10.60 -9.60
CA LYS A 195 -21.52 10.35 -8.36
C LYS A 195 -20.16 11.03 -8.40
N ASN A 196 -19.81 11.80 -7.36
CA ASN A 196 -18.54 12.48 -7.25
C ASN A 196 -17.78 12.07 -6.00
N ILE A 197 -16.47 12.24 -6.07
CA ILE A 197 -15.56 12.04 -4.93
C ILE A 197 -15.05 13.42 -4.52
N PHE A 198 -15.39 13.85 -3.31
CA PHE A 198 -14.90 15.10 -2.74
C PHE A 198 -13.74 14.82 -1.80
N ILE A 199 -12.61 15.48 -2.04
CA ILE A 199 -11.46 15.48 -1.14
C ILE A 199 -11.35 16.85 -0.51
N PHE A 200 -11.51 16.92 0.82
CA PHE A 200 -11.29 18.12 1.63
C PHE A 200 -9.95 17.99 2.35
N ASP A 201 -8.94 18.67 1.82
CA ASP A 201 -7.58 18.55 2.33
C ASP A 201 -7.30 19.62 3.38
N ASP A 202 -6.77 19.17 4.54
CA ASP A 202 -6.42 20.02 5.68
C ASP A 202 -7.60 20.85 6.24
N ILE A 203 -8.71 20.17 6.57
CA ILE A 203 -9.95 20.80 7.08
C ILE A 203 -9.77 21.61 8.36
N HIS A 204 -8.66 21.43 9.10
CA HIS A 204 -8.33 22.24 10.27
C HIS A 204 -8.13 23.74 9.98
N PHE A 205 -8.02 24.15 8.71
CA PHE A 205 -8.02 25.54 8.28
C PHE A 205 -9.42 26.13 8.10
N LEU A 206 -10.46 25.30 8.14
CA LEU A 206 -11.85 25.77 8.11
C LEU A 206 -12.33 26.08 9.52
N SER A 207 -13.17 27.09 9.64
CA SER A 207 -13.74 27.55 10.90
C SER A 207 -15.17 28.05 10.72
N GLY A 208 -15.92 28.16 11.83
CA GLY A 208 -17.27 28.71 11.83
C GLY A 208 -18.19 28.02 10.81
N GLU A 209 -18.89 28.81 10.00
CA GLU A 209 -19.90 28.33 9.05
C GLU A 209 -19.35 27.34 8.03
N SER A 210 -18.11 27.51 7.57
CA SER A 210 -17.50 26.59 6.59
C SER A 210 -17.27 25.20 7.18
N PHE A 211 -16.88 25.10 8.43
CA PHE A 211 -16.73 23.81 9.12
C PHE A 211 -18.10 23.17 9.38
N GLU A 212 -19.09 23.94 9.84
CA GLU A 212 -20.46 23.45 10.03
C GLU A 212 -21.09 23.01 8.71
N PHE A 213 -20.75 23.64 7.58
CA PHE A 213 -21.19 23.19 6.28
C PHE A 213 -20.65 21.81 5.91
N ILE A 214 -19.39 21.49 6.24
CA ILE A 214 -18.85 20.13 6.09
C ILE A 214 -19.61 19.14 6.98
N ILE A 215 -19.92 19.52 8.22
CA ILE A 215 -20.70 18.66 9.15
C ILE A 215 -22.09 18.36 8.58
N SER A 216 -22.80 19.39 8.06
CA SER A 216 -24.10 19.20 7.46
C SER A 216 -24.07 18.32 6.21
N LEU A 217 -23.00 18.44 5.40
CA LEU A 217 -22.80 17.58 4.24
C LEU A 217 -22.59 16.10 4.65
N LEU A 218 -21.83 15.85 5.73
CA LEU A 218 -21.67 14.51 6.29
C LEU A 218 -23.02 13.93 6.77
N GLU A 219 -23.86 14.73 7.42
CA GLU A 219 -25.19 14.29 7.86
C GLU A 219 -26.08 13.93 6.68
N GLN A 220 -26.10 14.75 5.65
CA GLN A 220 -26.86 14.49 4.43
C GLN A 220 -26.43 13.17 3.75
N THR A 221 -25.16 12.82 3.75
CA THR A 221 -24.71 11.55 3.15
C THR A 221 -25.29 10.33 3.85
N TYR A 222 -25.63 10.41 5.15
CA TYR A 222 -26.28 9.32 5.88
C TYR A 222 -27.80 9.28 5.71
N GLU A 223 -28.45 10.44 5.59
CA GLU A 223 -29.91 10.54 5.44
C GLU A 223 -30.35 10.15 4.03
N HIS A 224 -29.59 10.54 3.00
CA HIS A 224 -29.89 10.27 1.59
C HIS A 224 -29.58 8.85 1.12
N ASN A 225 -28.95 8.01 1.93
CA ASN A 225 -28.87 6.56 1.65
C ASN A 225 -30.26 5.88 1.56
N LYS A 226 -31.35 6.61 1.88
CA LYS A 226 -32.73 6.16 1.72
C LYS A 226 -33.43 6.66 0.44
N SER A 227 -32.90 7.69 -0.23
CA SER A 227 -33.39 8.22 -1.50
C SER A 227 -32.22 8.40 -2.47
N ASN A 228 -32.29 7.74 -3.61
CA ASN A 228 -31.24 7.57 -4.62
C ASN A 228 -30.64 8.85 -5.26
N GLU A 229 -30.71 10.03 -4.66
CA GLU A 229 -30.55 11.29 -5.40
C GLU A 229 -29.22 12.04 -5.23
N ASN A 230 -28.37 11.78 -4.24
CA ASN A 230 -27.06 12.47 -4.17
C ASN A 230 -25.97 11.58 -3.53
N ASN A 231 -25.26 10.85 -4.37
CA ASN A 231 -24.36 9.79 -3.97
C ASN A 231 -22.88 10.23 -4.03
N ASN A 232 -22.47 11.19 -3.21
CA ASN A 232 -21.09 11.65 -3.16
C ASN A 232 -20.27 10.86 -2.12
N PHE A 233 -19.02 10.53 -2.47
CA PHE A 233 -18.06 9.95 -1.53
C PHE A 233 -17.17 11.05 -0.95
N LEU A 234 -17.01 11.09 0.37
CA LEU A 234 -16.26 12.14 1.06
C LEU A 234 -14.97 11.60 1.68
N ILE A 235 -13.87 12.26 1.38
CA ILE A 235 -12.55 12.03 1.99
C ILE A 235 -12.09 13.32 2.63
N LEU A 236 -11.89 13.30 3.95
CA LEU A 236 -11.42 14.45 4.72
C LEU A 236 -10.02 14.18 5.23
N THR A 237 -9.13 15.18 5.16
CA THR A 237 -7.83 15.08 5.83
C THR A 237 -7.67 16.18 6.87
N SER A 238 -6.93 15.90 7.92
CA SER A 238 -6.57 16.89 8.93
C SER A 238 -5.24 16.58 9.59
N SER A 239 -4.54 17.63 10.03
CA SER A 239 -3.42 17.47 10.96
C SER A 239 -3.92 17.31 12.41
N ASN A 240 -3.01 16.95 13.31
CA ASN A 240 -3.31 16.85 14.74
C ASN A 240 -3.65 18.20 15.40
N SER A 241 -3.51 19.31 14.65
CA SER A 241 -3.83 20.67 15.12
C SER A 241 -5.32 21.01 15.12
N LEU A 242 -6.20 20.09 14.66
CA LEU A 242 -7.64 20.27 14.76
C LEU A 242 -8.04 20.38 16.25
N ASP A 243 -8.82 21.41 16.58
CA ASP A 243 -9.27 21.63 17.96
C ASP A 243 -10.13 20.46 18.49
N MET A 244 -10.16 20.29 19.81
CA MET A 244 -10.84 19.16 20.45
C MET A 244 -12.34 19.14 20.17
N THR A 245 -12.99 20.31 20.10
CA THR A 245 -14.43 20.42 19.88
C THR A 245 -14.82 20.00 18.46
N ASN A 246 -14.09 20.48 17.46
CA ASN A 246 -14.28 20.10 16.06
C ASN A 246 -13.91 18.63 15.82
N ARG A 247 -12.87 18.13 16.50
CA ARG A 247 -12.50 16.72 16.46
C ARG A 247 -13.61 15.82 17.00
N GLN A 248 -14.23 16.18 18.13
CA GLN A 248 -15.35 15.43 18.69
C GLN A 248 -16.58 15.46 17.77
N LYS A 249 -16.91 16.61 17.17
CA LYS A 249 -18.00 16.73 16.19
C LYS A 249 -17.78 15.80 15.00
N LEU A 250 -16.57 15.77 14.43
CA LEU A 250 -16.25 14.88 13.31
C LEU A 250 -16.28 13.41 13.72
N SER A 251 -15.67 13.05 14.85
CA SER A 251 -15.60 11.63 15.27
C SER A 251 -16.98 11.04 15.58
N SER A 252 -17.95 11.86 15.99
CA SER A 252 -19.33 11.42 16.18
C SER A 252 -20.07 11.13 14.85
N LYS A 253 -19.61 11.71 13.73
CA LYS A 253 -20.24 11.59 12.40
C LYS A 253 -19.46 10.69 11.44
N LEU A 254 -18.20 10.38 11.73
CA LEU A 254 -17.33 9.60 10.86
C LEU A 254 -17.03 8.24 11.51
N PRO A 255 -17.57 7.14 10.96
CA PRO A 255 -17.36 5.81 11.52
C PRO A 255 -15.94 5.30 11.31
N ILE A 256 -15.23 5.84 10.30
CA ILE A 256 -13.88 5.40 9.95
C ILE A 256 -12.91 6.57 10.02
N THR A 257 -11.96 6.46 10.93
CA THR A 257 -10.82 7.38 11.08
C THR A 257 -9.53 6.62 10.83
N ILE A 258 -8.75 7.06 9.85
CA ILE A 258 -7.48 6.46 9.44
C ILE A 258 -6.35 7.32 9.96
N GLN A 259 -5.53 6.75 10.86
CA GLN A 259 -4.34 7.41 11.39
C GLN A 259 -3.12 7.07 10.54
N ILE A 260 -2.59 8.04 9.78
CA ILE A 260 -1.35 7.84 9.03
C ILE A 260 -0.16 7.95 9.98
N PRO A 261 0.71 6.93 10.04
CA PRO A 261 1.86 6.94 10.92
C PRO A 261 2.88 8.00 10.51
N SER A 262 3.53 8.59 11.52
CA SER A 262 4.67 9.50 11.34
C SER A 262 5.86 8.78 10.70
N LEU A 263 6.82 9.52 10.15
CA LEU A 263 8.02 8.92 9.56
C LEU A 263 8.82 8.10 10.59
N GLN A 264 8.79 8.50 11.86
CA GLN A 264 9.47 7.79 12.95
C GLN A 264 8.80 6.46 13.34
N GLU A 265 7.51 6.32 13.08
CA GLU A 265 6.75 5.08 13.33
C GLU A 265 6.85 4.09 12.19
N ARG A 266 7.42 4.50 11.05
CA ARG A 266 7.59 3.62 9.88
C ARG A 266 8.78 2.69 10.05
N GLN A 267 8.73 1.55 9.36
CA GLN A 267 9.84 0.61 9.34
C GLN A 267 11.05 1.21 8.61
N ILE A 268 12.24 0.83 9.04
CA ILE A 268 13.50 1.34 8.45
C ILE A 268 13.59 1.09 6.94
N LEU A 269 13.07 -0.06 6.46
CA LEU A 269 13.01 -0.37 5.03
C LEU A 269 12.10 0.57 4.25
N GLU A 270 10.99 1.00 4.84
CA GLU A 270 10.10 1.99 4.22
C GLU A 270 10.80 3.33 4.08
N VAL A 271 11.51 3.77 5.14
CA VAL A 271 12.25 5.03 5.12
C VAL A 271 13.38 4.96 4.08
N ALA A 272 14.10 3.84 4.00
CA ALA A 272 15.10 3.61 2.97
C ALA A 272 14.50 3.70 1.55
N ASN A 273 13.34 3.05 1.31
CA ASN A 273 12.65 3.11 0.03
C ASN A 273 12.16 4.53 -0.31
N LEU A 274 11.74 5.33 0.69
CA LEU A 274 11.41 6.75 0.49
C LEU A 274 12.65 7.57 0.08
N ILE A 275 13.79 7.33 0.74
CA ILE A 275 15.07 7.98 0.39
C ILE A 275 15.44 7.68 -1.07
N TYR A 276 15.38 6.39 -1.45
CA TYR A 276 15.65 5.98 -2.83
C TYR A 276 14.70 6.61 -3.83
N LEU A 277 13.39 6.60 -3.54
CA LEU A 277 12.38 7.20 -4.40
C LEU A 277 12.66 8.70 -4.62
N PHE A 278 13.02 9.43 -3.57
CA PHE A 278 13.28 10.87 -3.70
C PHE A 278 14.57 11.14 -4.48
N TYR A 279 15.67 10.43 -4.20
CA TYR A 279 16.88 10.56 -5.00
C TYR A 279 16.66 10.15 -6.47
N LYS A 280 15.89 9.09 -6.72
CA LYS A 280 15.54 8.69 -8.08
C LYS A 280 14.73 9.76 -8.81
N THR A 281 13.74 10.35 -8.13
CA THR A 281 12.94 11.46 -8.68
C THR A 281 13.83 12.66 -9.05
N GLU A 282 14.82 12.99 -8.21
CA GLU A 282 15.77 14.06 -8.52
C GLU A 282 16.72 13.66 -9.66
N SER A 283 17.19 12.40 -9.70
CA SER A 283 18.02 11.87 -10.80
C SER A 283 17.30 12.00 -12.15
N ASP A 284 16.03 11.61 -12.21
CA ASP A 284 15.21 11.71 -13.41
C ASP A 284 14.98 13.18 -13.82
N ARG A 285 14.81 14.09 -12.84
CA ARG A 285 14.61 15.52 -13.06
C ARG A 285 15.84 16.20 -13.64
N ILE A 286 17.04 15.89 -13.10
CA ILE A 286 18.30 16.50 -13.52
C ILE A 286 18.97 15.76 -14.68
N LYS A 287 18.45 14.56 -15.04
CA LYS A 287 19.00 13.66 -16.07
C LYS A 287 20.46 13.28 -15.83
N LYS A 288 20.81 12.99 -14.56
CA LYS A 288 22.14 12.56 -14.15
C LYS A 288 22.03 11.37 -13.21
N ASN A 289 23.01 10.44 -13.26
CA ASN A 289 23.11 9.36 -12.30
C ASN A 289 23.56 9.90 -10.94
N ILE A 290 22.79 9.62 -9.89
CA ILE A 290 23.12 10.04 -8.54
C ILE A 290 23.78 8.88 -7.79
N PHE A 291 24.95 9.19 -7.19
CA PHE A 291 25.67 8.29 -6.29
C PHE A 291 25.64 8.92 -4.90
N VAL A 292 25.18 8.20 -3.91
CA VAL A 292 25.06 8.69 -2.53
C VAL A 292 25.99 7.91 -1.61
N SER A 293 26.75 8.60 -0.80
CA SER A 293 27.63 7.96 0.18
C SER A 293 26.79 7.24 1.24
N SER A 294 27.20 6.05 1.66
CA SER A 294 26.54 5.26 2.71
C SER A 294 26.37 6.05 4.01
N LYS A 295 27.32 6.95 4.34
CA LYS A 295 27.21 7.84 5.50
C LYS A 295 26.01 8.80 5.39
N VAL A 296 25.76 9.35 4.20
CA VAL A 296 24.60 10.21 3.95
C VAL A 296 23.31 9.41 4.13
N LEU A 297 23.24 8.21 3.56
CA LEU A 297 22.07 7.35 3.67
C LEU A 297 21.77 6.97 5.13
N ASN A 298 22.79 6.54 5.88
CA ASN A 298 22.67 6.23 7.31
C ASN A 298 22.25 7.45 8.12
N THR A 299 22.79 8.63 7.81
CA THR A 299 22.42 9.89 8.45
C THR A 299 20.95 10.22 8.24
N LEU A 300 20.46 10.13 6.99
CA LEU A 300 19.06 10.38 6.66
C LEU A 300 18.10 9.36 7.31
N LEU A 301 18.52 8.09 7.42
CA LEU A 301 17.73 7.04 8.07
C LEU A 301 17.55 7.27 9.58
N ASN A 302 18.59 7.77 10.25
CA ASN A 302 18.60 7.96 11.69
C ASN A 302 18.11 9.35 12.14
N TYR A 303 18.00 10.32 11.19
CA TYR A 303 17.58 11.67 11.53
C TYR A 303 16.07 11.78 11.78
N LYS A 304 15.68 12.49 12.85
CA LYS A 304 14.29 12.74 13.20
C LYS A 304 13.77 14.00 12.52
N PHE A 305 13.12 13.82 11.38
CA PHE A 305 12.53 14.93 10.64
C PHE A 305 11.23 15.40 11.31
N THR A 306 11.20 16.65 11.77
CA THR A 306 10.03 17.27 12.41
C THR A 306 8.85 17.42 11.45
N ASP A 307 9.13 17.62 10.16
CA ASP A 307 8.12 17.70 9.08
C ASP A 307 8.03 16.38 8.30
N ASN A 308 8.31 15.26 8.96
CA ASN A 308 8.11 13.91 8.45
C ASN A 308 8.69 13.70 7.02
N ILE A 309 7.89 13.17 6.09
CA ILE A 309 8.30 12.86 4.71
C ILE A 309 8.65 14.14 3.93
N ASN A 310 7.98 15.26 4.21
CA ASN A 310 8.31 16.53 3.56
C ASN A 310 9.69 17.01 3.99
N GLY A 311 10.02 16.91 5.27
CA GLY A 311 11.35 17.24 5.80
C GLY A 311 12.44 16.38 5.16
N LEU A 312 12.22 15.07 5.06
CA LEU A 312 13.14 14.15 4.37
C LEU A 312 13.32 14.53 2.89
N ARG A 313 12.23 14.80 2.18
CA ARG A 313 12.26 15.21 0.76
C ARG A 313 13.06 16.49 0.58
N ASN A 314 12.80 17.50 1.41
CA ASN A 314 13.49 18.80 1.35
C ASN A 314 14.99 18.64 1.60
N ALA A 315 15.39 17.79 2.56
CA ALA A 315 16.80 17.51 2.85
C ALA A 315 17.50 16.86 1.64
N ILE A 316 16.84 15.93 0.98
CA ILE A 316 17.36 15.27 -0.23
C ILE A 316 17.48 16.26 -1.38
N GLN A 317 16.45 17.07 -1.65
CA GLN A 317 16.48 18.08 -2.70
C GLN A 317 17.61 19.10 -2.47
N LEU A 318 17.81 19.53 -1.23
CA LEU A 318 18.88 20.46 -0.89
C LEU A 318 20.25 19.81 -1.07
N SER A 319 20.44 18.55 -0.69
CA SER A 319 21.70 17.83 -0.89
C SER A 319 22.07 17.73 -2.37
N VAL A 320 21.09 17.46 -3.24
CA VAL A 320 21.27 17.43 -4.70
C VAL A 320 21.62 18.83 -5.22
N ALA A 321 20.91 19.86 -4.78
CA ALA A 321 21.17 21.24 -5.20
C ALA A 321 22.58 21.70 -4.79
N ASN A 322 23.01 21.40 -3.56
CA ASN A 322 24.34 21.74 -3.06
C ASN A 322 25.46 21.04 -3.87
N SER A 323 25.29 19.76 -4.15
CA SER A 323 26.26 19.00 -4.96
C SER A 323 26.32 19.53 -6.40
N LEU A 324 25.16 19.84 -7.03
CA LEU A 324 25.12 20.45 -8.36
C LEU A 324 25.84 21.80 -8.42
N ALA A 325 25.64 22.65 -7.40
CA ALA A 325 26.28 23.98 -7.33
C ALA A 325 27.81 23.86 -7.22
N LYS A 326 28.34 22.81 -6.61
CA LYS A 326 29.79 22.57 -6.45
C LYS A 326 30.41 21.88 -7.68
N GLN A 327 29.60 21.29 -8.56
CA GLN A 327 30.10 20.56 -9.73
C GLN A 327 30.66 21.54 -10.77
N LYS A 328 32.01 21.57 -10.90
CA LYS A 328 32.70 22.45 -11.84
C LYS A 328 32.49 22.10 -13.32
N ASN A 329 32.37 20.78 -13.61
CA ASN A 329 32.18 20.27 -14.97
C ASN A 329 30.71 19.88 -15.18
N LYS A 330 29.95 20.69 -15.92
CA LYS A 330 28.52 20.49 -16.21
C LYS A 330 28.24 19.27 -17.12
N GLU A 331 29.22 18.82 -17.87
CA GLU A 331 29.10 17.68 -18.79
C GLU A 331 29.19 16.30 -18.09
N ASN A 332 29.58 16.30 -16.81
CA ASN A 332 29.66 15.05 -16.06
C ASN A 332 28.24 14.49 -15.83
N HIS A 333 28.00 13.27 -16.31
CA HIS A 333 26.71 12.58 -16.19
C HIS A 333 26.46 12.02 -14.77
N ASN A 334 27.49 11.97 -13.91
CA ASN A 334 27.39 11.46 -12.55
C ASN A 334 27.41 12.62 -11.53
N LEU A 335 26.57 12.51 -10.53
CA LEU A 335 26.51 13.42 -9.39
C LEU A 335 26.76 12.64 -8.09
N ASN A 336 27.79 13.01 -7.34
CA ASN A 336 28.15 12.36 -6.09
C ASN A 336 27.66 13.20 -4.90
N ILE A 337 26.93 12.57 -3.98
CA ILE A 337 26.40 13.22 -2.78
C ILE A 337 27.21 12.75 -1.56
N TYR A 338 27.78 13.72 -0.85
CA TYR A 338 28.60 13.51 0.35
C TYR A 338 27.97 14.22 1.57
N MET A 339 28.52 13.94 2.77
CA MET A 339 28.03 14.54 4.02
C MET A 339 28.01 16.08 4.02
N HIS A 340 28.96 16.72 3.37
CA HIS A 340 29.03 18.16 3.27
C HIS A 340 28.00 18.80 2.31
N ASP A 341 27.19 17.97 1.63
CA ASP A 341 26.07 18.41 0.80
C ASP A 341 24.75 18.40 1.58
N LEU A 342 24.71 17.71 2.74
CA LEU A 342 23.59 17.82 3.68
C LEU A 342 23.62 19.16 4.40
N HIS A 343 22.47 19.58 4.89
CA HIS A 343 22.37 20.79 5.71
C HIS A 343 22.99 20.57 7.10
N ASP A 344 23.65 21.61 7.63
CA ASP A 344 24.39 21.55 8.90
C ASP A 344 23.56 21.04 10.08
N TYR A 345 22.27 21.43 10.18
CA TYR A 345 21.40 20.96 11.28
C TYR A 345 21.20 19.44 11.30
N ILE A 346 21.31 18.75 10.15
CA ILE A 346 21.21 17.29 10.06
C ILE A 346 22.51 16.65 10.54
N THR A 347 23.65 17.25 10.18
CA THR A 347 24.98 16.72 10.51
C THR A 347 25.32 16.89 11.99
N TYR A 348 24.96 18.03 12.60
CA TYR A 348 25.25 18.32 14.02
C TYR A 348 24.44 17.46 14.99
N ASN A 349 23.16 17.20 14.71
CA ASN A 349 22.31 16.42 15.61
C ASN A 349 22.65 14.93 15.64
N ASN A 350 23.26 14.39 14.59
CA ASN A 350 23.69 12.99 14.55
C ASN A 350 25.04 12.74 15.27
N SER A 351 25.87 13.76 15.50
CA SER A 351 27.13 13.60 16.20
C SER A 351 26.98 13.27 17.70
N ASN A 352 25.79 13.48 18.26
CA ASN A 352 25.48 13.26 19.68
C ASN A 352 24.77 11.92 19.97
N SER A 353 24.43 11.12 18.97
CA SER A 353 23.80 9.81 19.15
C SER A 353 24.83 8.70 19.04
N HIS A 354 25.21 8.10 20.19
CA HIS A 354 26.14 6.96 20.25
C HIS A 354 25.61 5.65 19.64
N ASP A 355 24.36 5.61 19.19
CA ASP A 355 23.68 4.43 18.62
C ASP A 355 23.26 4.68 17.17
N VAL A 356 24.20 4.92 16.27
CA VAL A 356 23.92 4.96 14.83
C VAL A 356 23.86 3.53 14.31
N ASN A 357 22.66 3.05 14.00
CA ASN A 357 22.51 1.79 13.29
C ASN A 357 22.99 1.97 11.85
N ASN A 358 24.17 1.46 11.53
CA ASN A 358 24.72 1.46 10.17
C ASN A 358 24.00 0.40 9.34
N TYR A 359 22.98 0.83 8.58
CA TYR A 359 22.23 -0.04 7.68
C TYR A 359 22.98 -0.29 6.37
N PHE A 360 23.76 0.68 5.92
CA PHE A 360 24.62 0.60 4.76
C PHE A 360 26.08 0.39 5.18
N ILE A 361 26.82 -0.39 4.39
CA ILE A 361 28.25 -0.67 4.64
C ILE A 361 29.03 0.65 4.56
N ASP A 362 29.84 0.93 5.57
CA ASP A 362 30.66 2.14 5.63
C ASP A 362 31.61 2.26 4.43
N ASN A 363 31.76 3.51 3.96
CA ASN A 363 32.64 3.93 2.85
C ASN A 363 32.26 3.47 1.43
N SER A 364 31.06 2.94 1.20
CA SER A 364 30.57 2.64 -0.14
C SER A 364 29.80 3.84 -0.74
N MET A 365 29.88 4.00 -2.07
CA MET A 365 28.98 4.84 -2.83
C MET A 365 27.87 3.95 -3.42
N VAL A 366 26.63 4.35 -3.21
CA VAL A 366 25.45 3.62 -3.66
C VAL A 366 24.86 4.32 -4.87
N GLU A 367 24.79 3.61 -6.00
CA GLU A 367 24.16 4.13 -7.22
C GLU A 367 22.63 3.98 -7.13
N ILE A 368 21.93 5.09 -7.27
CA ILE A 368 20.47 5.14 -7.11
C ILE A 368 19.73 4.59 -8.34
N SER A 369 20.30 4.66 -9.55
CA SER A 369 19.63 4.25 -10.79
C SER A 369 19.36 2.74 -10.90
N ASN A 370 20.15 1.90 -10.22
CA ASN A 370 20.09 0.45 -10.33
C ASN A 370 19.21 -0.24 -9.29
N ILE A 371 18.60 0.51 -8.36
CA ILE A 371 17.80 -0.06 -7.26
C ILE A 371 16.33 0.23 -7.52
N THR A 372 15.56 -0.82 -7.80
CA THR A 372 14.12 -0.69 -8.06
C THR A 372 13.30 -0.55 -6.80
N GLN A 373 13.60 -1.29 -5.74
CA GLN A 373 13.08 -1.17 -4.36
C GLN A 373 13.90 -2.06 -3.43
N ILE A 374 14.12 -1.61 -2.19
CA ILE A 374 14.60 -2.50 -1.12
C ILE A 374 13.38 -3.25 -0.59
N THR A 375 13.27 -4.53 -0.88
CA THR A 375 12.19 -5.37 -0.36
C THR A 375 12.75 -6.37 0.64
N LYS A 376 11.98 -6.65 1.70
CA LYS A 376 12.31 -7.69 2.69
C LYS A 376 12.38 -9.08 2.03
N SER A 377 11.61 -9.28 0.96
CA SER A 377 11.57 -10.51 0.18
C SER A 377 12.86 -10.79 -0.59
N ASN A 378 13.56 -9.77 -1.06
CA ASN A 378 14.83 -9.97 -1.78
C ASN A 378 15.90 -10.52 -0.84
N LYS A 379 15.96 -10.06 0.43
CA LYS A 379 16.94 -10.54 1.40
C LYS A 379 16.68 -11.97 1.88
N THR A 380 15.41 -12.36 2.04
CA THR A 380 15.04 -13.76 2.35
C THR A 380 15.20 -14.68 1.14
N CYS A 381 14.91 -14.19 -0.08
CA CYS A 381 15.22 -14.93 -1.31
C CYS A 381 16.72 -15.08 -1.50
N ASP A 382 17.51 -14.01 -1.36
CA ASP A 382 18.97 -14.04 -1.46
C ASP A 382 19.58 -15.00 -0.43
N PHE A 383 19.06 -15.02 0.80
CA PHE A 383 19.50 -15.97 1.83
C PHE A 383 19.22 -17.42 1.44
N LEU A 384 17.98 -17.72 1.00
CA LEU A 384 17.60 -19.06 0.56
C LEU A 384 18.34 -19.46 -0.72
N GLU A 385 18.50 -18.57 -1.68
CA GLU A 385 19.25 -18.80 -2.91
C GLU A 385 20.74 -19.08 -2.61
N ASN A 386 21.34 -18.34 -1.69
CA ASN A 386 22.72 -18.59 -1.26
C ASN A 386 22.87 -19.95 -0.56
N ILE A 387 21.93 -20.33 0.30
CA ILE A 387 21.93 -21.67 0.91
C ILE A 387 21.79 -22.76 -0.15
N ILE A 388 20.82 -22.62 -1.06
CA ILE A 388 20.59 -23.60 -2.14
C ILE A 388 21.82 -23.70 -3.05
N LYS A 389 22.42 -22.57 -3.41
CA LYS A 389 23.63 -22.53 -4.24
C LYS A 389 24.81 -23.25 -3.55
N THR A 390 25.03 -22.98 -2.27
CA THR A 390 26.09 -23.62 -1.50
C THR A 390 25.85 -25.13 -1.34
N TYR A 391 24.60 -25.54 -1.14
CA TYR A 391 24.24 -26.96 -1.10
C TYR A 391 24.46 -27.65 -2.44
N ASN A 392 24.08 -27.03 -3.54
CA ASN A 392 24.31 -27.56 -4.89
C ASN A 392 25.79 -27.70 -5.23
N GLN A 393 26.64 -26.78 -4.80
CA GLN A 393 28.10 -26.89 -4.93
C GLN A 393 28.66 -28.09 -4.15
N PHE A 394 28.09 -28.36 -2.97
CA PHE A 394 28.46 -29.55 -2.21
C PHE A 394 28.00 -30.85 -2.89
N ASP A 395 26.77 -30.87 -3.39
CA ASP A 395 26.19 -32.03 -4.09
C ASP A 395 26.97 -32.35 -5.38
N GLN A 396 27.48 -31.32 -6.06
CA GLN A 396 28.38 -31.45 -7.22
C GLN A 396 29.84 -31.75 -6.85
N SER A 397 30.14 -31.94 -5.57
CA SER A 397 31.48 -32.20 -5.04
C SER A 397 32.53 -31.09 -5.32
N GLU A 398 32.03 -29.85 -5.53
CA GLU A 398 32.88 -28.67 -5.72
C GLU A 398 33.50 -28.14 -4.42
N ILE A 399 32.81 -28.37 -3.27
CA ILE A 399 33.24 -27.94 -1.95
C ILE A 399 33.20 -29.11 -0.97
N THR A 400 34.04 -29.07 0.04
CA THR A 400 34.11 -30.06 1.12
C THR A 400 33.02 -29.82 2.16
N TYR A 401 32.74 -30.84 3.00
CA TYR A 401 31.75 -30.72 4.08
C TYR A 401 32.10 -29.58 5.07
N ASN A 402 33.37 -29.34 5.35
CA ASN A 402 33.81 -28.26 6.24
C ASN A 402 33.59 -26.88 5.62
N GLU A 403 33.78 -26.75 4.32
CA GLU A 403 33.50 -25.51 3.58
C GLU A 403 32.01 -25.27 3.47
N LEU A 404 31.16 -26.30 3.26
CA LEU A 404 29.71 -26.21 3.33
C LEU A 404 29.29 -25.66 4.70
N LEU A 405 29.73 -26.27 5.81
CA LEU A 405 29.38 -25.85 7.16
C LEU A 405 29.78 -24.40 7.43
N SER A 406 31.01 -24.02 7.08
CA SER A 406 31.50 -22.66 7.29
C SER A 406 30.69 -21.62 6.50
N SER A 407 30.34 -21.93 5.27
CA SER A 407 29.51 -21.05 4.40
C SER A 407 28.09 -20.93 4.88
N LEU A 408 27.45 -22.03 5.32
CA LEU A 408 26.12 -22.02 5.90
C LEU A 408 26.07 -21.20 7.21
N ILE A 409 27.06 -21.40 8.11
CA ILE A 409 27.15 -20.60 9.35
C ILE A 409 27.31 -19.12 9.03
N LYS A 410 28.10 -18.77 8.04
CA LYS A 410 28.28 -17.39 7.60
C LYS A 410 26.94 -16.79 7.12
N HIS A 411 26.23 -17.46 6.22
CA HIS A 411 24.92 -17.00 5.71
C HIS A 411 23.86 -16.90 6.81
N ILE A 412 23.85 -17.85 7.75
CA ILE A 412 22.94 -17.82 8.91
C ILE A 412 23.26 -16.62 9.82
N ASN A 413 24.53 -16.35 10.10
CA ASN A 413 24.92 -15.23 10.94
C ASN A 413 24.57 -13.88 10.27
N GLU A 414 24.85 -13.72 8.97
CA GLU A 414 24.49 -12.55 8.19
C GLU A 414 22.97 -12.31 8.22
N TYR A 415 22.17 -13.36 8.06
CA TYR A 415 20.71 -13.28 8.12
C TYR A 415 20.21 -12.98 9.54
N TYR A 416 20.84 -13.56 10.55
CA TYR A 416 20.49 -13.33 11.96
C TYR A 416 20.81 -11.90 12.41
N GLU A 417 21.93 -11.32 11.99
CA GLU A 417 22.25 -9.91 12.21
C GLU A 417 21.21 -8.98 11.57
N LEU A 418 20.77 -9.30 10.36
CA LEU A 418 19.71 -8.56 9.69
C LEU A 418 18.38 -8.59 10.44
N ILE A 419 18.00 -9.75 11.02
CA ILE A 419 16.78 -9.90 11.84
C ILE A 419 16.92 -9.19 13.19
N GLN A 420 18.08 -9.23 13.81
CA GLN A 420 18.34 -8.55 15.09
C GLN A 420 18.27 -7.02 14.93
N LEU A 421 18.76 -6.48 13.82
CA LEU A 421 18.62 -5.05 13.51
C LEU A 421 17.14 -4.65 13.43
N ASP A 422 16.29 -5.46 12.79
CA ASP A 422 14.83 -5.25 12.74
C ASP A 422 14.18 -5.35 14.15
N LYS A 423 14.55 -6.34 14.96
CA LYS A 423 14.00 -6.53 16.33
C LYS A 423 14.40 -5.41 17.29
N ASN A 424 15.64 -4.97 17.25
CA ASN A 424 16.12 -3.88 18.09
C ASN A 424 15.43 -2.55 17.75
N TYR A 425 15.07 -2.34 16.50
CA TYR A 425 14.29 -1.19 16.07
C TYR A 425 12.84 -1.24 16.58
N ILE A 426 12.20 -2.41 16.55
CA ILE A 426 10.83 -2.63 17.06
C ILE A 426 10.79 -2.48 18.58
N ASN A 427 11.76 -3.05 19.31
CA ASN A 427 11.81 -2.99 20.79
C ASN A 427 12.10 -1.59 21.33
N LYS A 428 12.83 -0.74 20.59
CA LYS A 428 13.05 0.66 20.95
C LYS A 428 11.78 1.54 20.75
N LYS A 429 10.78 1.07 20.00
CA LYS A 429 9.52 1.79 19.72
C LYS A 429 8.32 1.33 20.54
N SER A 430 8.42 0.27 21.34
CA SER A 430 7.35 -0.07 22.29
C SER A 430 7.33 0.98 23.41
N PRO A 431 6.20 1.68 23.65
CA PRO A 431 6.10 2.61 24.76
C PRO A 431 6.31 1.80 26.05
N SER A 432 7.30 2.19 26.86
CA SER A 432 7.44 1.71 28.20
C SER A 432 6.16 2.07 28.97
N ASN A 433 5.31 1.09 29.22
CA ASN A 433 4.21 1.20 30.18
C ASN A 433 4.82 1.48 31.57
N HIS A 434 5.00 2.74 31.90
CA HIS A 434 5.09 3.19 33.28
C HIS A 434 3.68 3.55 33.74
N ILE A 435 2.93 2.52 34.13
CA ILE A 435 1.86 2.65 35.12
C ILE A 435 2.56 2.59 36.48
N LYS A 436 2.61 3.70 37.13
CA LYS A 436 2.65 3.81 38.60
C LYS A 436 1.51 4.72 39.02
#